data_dfb3754cd15939d68166c7ae99a7698d
#
_entry.id   dfb3754cd15939d68166c7ae99a7698d
#
_cell.length_a   1.000
_cell.length_b   1.000
_cell.length_c   1.000
_cell.angle_alpha   90.00
_cell.angle_beta   90.00
_cell.angle_gamma   90.00
#
_symmetry.space_group_name_H-M   'P 1'
#
loop_
_entity.id
_entity.type
_entity.pdbx_description
1 polymer ?
#
loop_
_entity_poly.entity_id
_entity_poly.type
_entity_poly.pdbx_seq_one_letter_code
_entity_poly.pdbx_strand_id
1 'polypeptide(L)'
;MSKVLEGLTYSESHEWVRVEGETAVVGVSDFAQKEMGNITYVDLPDVDDEVTAGDDFGALESVKAASDLIAPVSGTVVEVNSELEDHPELVNEDAYANWIIKVRMSDPSELDALLDAEAYKKITD
;
A
#
# COMPACT_ATOMS: atom_id res chain seq x y z
N MET A 1 -10.59 16.14 4.26
CA MET A 1 -10.97 14.72 4.21
C MET A 1 -10.14 13.99 3.17
N SER A 2 -9.82 12.76 3.48
CA SER A 2 -9.07 11.94 2.55
C SER A 2 -9.98 11.28 1.53
N LYS A 3 -9.44 11.02 0.35
CA LYS A 3 -10.15 10.29 -0.69
C LYS A 3 -10.11 8.79 -0.38
N VAL A 4 -11.26 8.14 -0.40
CA VAL A 4 -11.39 6.68 -0.23
C VAL A 4 -12.16 6.15 -1.44
N LEU A 5 -11.56 5.19 -2.14
CA LEU A 5 -12.17 4.63 -3.34
C LEU A 5 -12.98 3.38 -3.02
N GLU A 6 -14.14 3.27 -3.64
CA GLU A 6 -14.95 2.05 -3.61
C GLU A 6 -14.25 0.96 -4.46
N GLY A 7 -14.49 -0.29 -4.12
CA GLY A 7 -13.95 -1.41 -4.87
C GLY A 7 -12.55 -1.85 -4.45
N LEU A 8 -11.95 -1.14 -3.50
CA LEU A 8 -10.68 -1.51 -2.89
C LEU A 8 -10.92 -2.02 -1.48
N THR A 9 -9.95 -2.76 -0.95
CA THR A 9 -9.91 -3.11 0.46
C THR A 9 -8.72 -2.40 1.09
N TYR A 10 -8.77 -2.21 2.41
CA TYR A 10 -7.81 -1.39 3.13
C TYR A 10 -7.37 -2.07 4.41
N SER A 11 -6.09 -1.91 4.77
CA SER A 11 -5.59 -2.35 6.07
C SER A 11 -5.73 -1.21 7.08
N GLU A 12 -5.68 -1.57 8.37
CA GLU A 12 -5.70 -0.56 9.44
C GLU A 12 -4.43 0.28 9.44
N SER A 13 -3.36 -0.21 8.82
CA SER A 13 -2.10 0.52 8.67
C SER A 13 -2.06 1.39 7.41
N HIS A 14 -3.21 1.49 6.72
CA HIS A 14 -3.45 2.43 5.61
C HIS A 14 -2.83 2.04 4.28
N GLU A 15 -2.68 0.73 4.04
CA GLU A 15 -2.39 0.22 2.70
C GLU A 15 -3.71 -0.15 2.02
N TRP A 16 -3.81 0.08 0.71
CA TRP A 16 -4.95 -0.39 -0.08
C TRP A 16 -4.57 -1.58 -0.94
N VAL A 17 -5.58 -2.39 -1.27
CA VAL A 17 -5.40 -3.57 -2.13
C VAL A 17 -6.44 -3.55 -3.24
N ARG A 18 -5.96 -3.72 -4.48
CA ARG A 18 -6.81 -3.96 -5.64
C ARG A 18 -6.50 -5.36 -6.17
N VAL A 19 -7.51 -6.20 -6.27
CA VAL A 19 -7.31 -7.59 -6.70
C VAL A 19 -7.44 -7.71 -8.21
N GLU A 20 -6.45 -8.33 -8.83
CA GLU A 20 -6.41 -8.63 -10.27
C GLU A 20 -6.09 -10.10 -10.42
N GLY A 21 -7.12 -10.96 -10.45
CA GLY A 21 -6.94 -12.41 -10.47
C GLY A 21 -6.30 -12.90 -9.17
N GLU A 22 -5.14 -13.53 -9.28
CA GLU A 22 -4.40 -14.01 -8.11
C GLU A 22 -3.43 -12.97 -7.57
N THR A 23 -3.36 -11.80 -8.21
CA THR A 23 -2.42 -10.74 -7.86
C THR A 23 -3.11 -9.64 -7.06
N ALA A 24 -2.46 -9.21 -5.99
CA ALA A 24 -2.87 -8.05 -5.21
C ALA A 24 -1.97 -6.89 -5.59
N VAL A 25 -2.57 -5.79 -6.05
CA VAL A 25 -1.86 -4.53 -6.26
C VAL A 25 -1.98 -3.75 -4.97
N VAL A 26 -0.86 -3.35 -4.40
CA VAL A 26 -0.79 -2.74 -3.07
C VAL A 26 -0.19 -1.34 -3.15
N GLY A 27 -0.83 -0.41 -2.48
CA GLY A 27 -0.32 0.95 -2.34
C GLY A 27 -0.74 1.52 -1.00
N VAL A 28 -0.44 2.79 -0.77
CA VAL A 28 -0.88 3.49 0.44
C VAL A 28 -2.08 4.36 0.11
N SER A 29 -2.93 4.59 1.13
CA SER A 29 -4.14 5.39 0.93
C SER A 29 -3.81 6.89 0.85
N ASP A 30 -4.80 7.65 0.39
CA ASP A 30 -4.69 9.11 0.36
C ASP A 30 -4.51 9.66 1.79
N PHE A 31 -5.18 9.07 2.77
CA PHE A 31 -5.00 9.42 4.18
C PHE A 31 -3.54 9.28 4.60
N ALA A 32 -2.91 8.15 4.25
CA ALA A 32 -1.52 7.89 4.63
C ALA A 32 -0.56 8.93 4.05
N GLN A 33 -0.70 9.29 2.77
CA GLN A 33 0.20 10.28 2.18
C GLN A 33 -0.02 11.67 2.75
N LYS A 34 -1.27 12.01 3.12
CA LYS A 34 -1.55 13.30 3.76
C LYS A 34 -0.92 13.38 5.15
N GLU A 35 -0.98 12.28 5.90
CA GLU A 35 -0.37 12.23 7.24
C GLU A 35 1.15 12.30 7.17
N MET A 36 1.74 11.68 6.14
CA MET A 36 3.19 11.69 5.95
C MET A 36 3.72 13.05 5.47
N GLY A 37 2.94 13.76 4.67
CA GLY A 37 3.42 14.95 3.98
C GLY A 37 4.26 14.56 2.76
N ASN A 38 5.15 15.46 2.33
CA ASN A 38 5.94 15.24 1.12
C ASN A 38 6.86 14.03 1.25
N ILE A 39 6.59 13.01 0.45
CA ILE A 39 7.38 11.78 0.44
C ILE A 39 8.70 12.04 -0.29
N THR A 40 9.80 11.72 0.36
CA THR A 40 11.15 11.96 -0.16
C THR A 40 11.89 10.67 -0.53
N TYR A 41 11.42 9.52 -0.03
CA TYR A 41 12.06 8.24 -0.31
C TYR A 41 11.06 7.11 -0.14
N VAL A 42 11.13 6.12 -1.04
CA VAL A 42 10.34 4.90 -0.97
C VAL A 42 11.31 3.73 -0.98
N ASP A 43 11.30 2.93 0.08
CA ASP A 43 12.14 1.74 0.18
C ASP A 43 11.31 0.55 -0.33
N LEU A 44 11.69 0.02 -1.49
CA LEU A 44 10.97 -1.06 -2.17
C LEU A 44 11.64 -2.41 -1.92
N PRO A 45 10.85 -3.50 -1.83
CA PRO A 45 11.41 -4.84 -1.83
C PRO A 45 11.88 -5.20 -3.24
N ASP A 46 12.48 -6.38 -3.37
CA ASP A 46 12.88 -6.91 -4.67
C ASP A 46 11.80 -7.86 -5.20
N VAL A 47 11.73 -7.97 -6.53
CA VAL A 47 10.91 -8.99 -7.17
C VAL A 47 11.40 -10.36 -6.69
N ASP A 48 10.47 -11.27 -6.46
CA ASP A 48 10.66 -12.61 -5.89
C ASP A 48 10.83 -12.65 -4.37
N ASP A 49 10.90 -11.51 -3.68
CA ASP A 49 10.85 -11.49 -2.23
C ASP A 49 9.49 -12.01 -1.74
N GLU A 50 9.51 -12.71 -0.62
CA GLU A 50 8.27 -13.13 0.03
C GLU A 50 7.85 -12.12 1.07
N VAL A 51 6.54 -11.85 1.12
CA VAL A 51 5.95 -10.95 2.12
C VAL A 51 4.91 -11.72 2.92
N THR A 52 4.76 -11.32 4.17
CA THR A 52 3.81 -11.95 5.10
C THR A 52 2.87 -10.88 5.64
N ALA A 53 1.57 -11.16 5.60
CA ALA A 53 0.56 -10.24 6.12
C ALA A 53 0.90 -9.83 7.56
N GLY A 54 0.88 -8.54 7.82
CA GLY A 54 1.21 -7.99 9.14
C GLY A 54 2.68 -7.63 9.34
N ASP A 55 3.57 -8.07 8.45
CA ASP A 55 4.99 -7.73 8.53
C ASP A 55 5.33 -6.60 7.55
N ASP A 56 6.39 -5.87 7.85
CA ASP A 56 6.82 -4.80 6.95
C ASP A 56 7.42 -5.37 5.67
N PHE A 57 7.21 -4.67 4.55
CA PHE A 57 7.81 -5.04 3.25
C PHE A 57 8.64 -3.91 2.66
N GLY A 58 8.64 -2.76 3.29
CA GLY A 58 9.36 -1.58 2.83
C GLY A 58 9.07 -0.42 3.76
N ALA A 59 9.35 0.78 3.29
CA ALA A 59 9.14 1.98 4.09
C ALA A 59 8.91 3.20 3.22
N LEU A 60 8.23 4.19 3.80
CA LEU A 60 8.12 5.55 3.24
C LEU A 60 8.85 6.50 4.15
N GLU A 61 9.59 7.43 3.56
CA GLU A 61 10.18 8.52 4.31
C GLU A 61 9.69 9.85 3.76
N SER A 62 9.42 10.78 4.64
CA SER A 62 8.99 12.12 4.28
C SER A 62 9.87 13.14 4.97
N VAL A 63 9.62 14.44 4.69
CA VAL A 63 10.37 15.53 5.31
C VAL A 63 10.19 15.56 6.82
N LYS A 64 9.16 14.93 7.36
CA LYS A 64 8.85 14.99 8.80
C LYS A 64 8.82 13.65 9.52
N ALA A 65 8.78 12.52 8.79
CA ALA A 65 8.55 11.22 9.41
C ALA A 65 9.06 10.07 8.54
N ALA A 66 9.14 8.89 9.16
CA ALA A 66 9.38 7.64 8.45
C ALA A 66 8.34 6.64 8.95
N SER A 67 7.85 5.78 8.05
CA SER A 67 6.82 4.81 8.39
C SER A 67 7.06 3.51 7.63
N ASP A 68 6.94 2.39 8.31
CA ASP A 68 7.02 1.08 7.67
C ASP A 68 5.79 0.84 6.82
N LEU A 69 5.99 0.15 5.71
CA LEU A 69 4.90 -0.34 4.88
C LEU A 69 4.59 -1.77 5.32
N ILE A 70 3.35 -2.00 5.75
CA ILE A 70 2.92 -3.28 6.28
C ILE A 70 2.17 -4.05 5.20
N ALA A 71 2.55 -5.31 4.98
CA ALA A 71 1.90 -6.12 3.95
C ALA A 71 0.48 -6.47 4.37
N PRO A 72 -0.52 -6.18 3.53
CA PRO A 72 -1.90 -6.53 3.83
C PRO A 72 -2.21 -7.99 3.49
N VAL A 73 -1.38 -8.61 2.66
CA VAL A 73 -1.54 -10.00 2.24
C VAL A 73 -0.17 -10.68 2.18
N SER A 74 -0.17 -12.01 2.23
CA SER A 74 1.05 -12.80 2.09
C SER A 74 1.20 -13.29 0.66
N GLY A 75 2.43 -13.45 0.21
CA GLY A 75 2.72 -13.98 -1.11
C GLY A 75 4.11 -13.61 -1.59
N THR A 76 4.28 -13.65 -2.90
CA THR A 76 5.54 -13.35 -3.56
C THR A 76 5.42 -12.07 -4.37
N VAL A 77 6.39 -11.16 -4.19
CA VAL A 77 6.42 -9.91 -4.97
C VAL A 77 6.71 -10.24 -6.42
N VAL A 78 5.79 -9.87 -7.31
CA VAL A 78 5.94 -10.13 -8.75
C VAL A 78 6.30 -8.88 -9.53
N GLU A 79 6.04 -7.70 -8.96
CA GLU A 79 6.40 -6.44 -9.59
C GLU A 79 6.55 -5.35 -8.53
N VAL A 80 7.47 -4.42 -8.75
CA VAL A 80 7.63 -3.22 -7.93
C VAL A 80 7.51 -2.01 -8.83
N ASN A 81 6.99 -0.91 -8.31
CA ASN A 81 6.89 0.34 -9.06
C ASN A 81 8.20 1.11 -8.90
N SER A 82 9.15 0.79 -9.76
CA SER A 82 10.50 1.36 -9.66
C SER A 82 10.55 2.87 -9.93
N GLU A 83 9.52 3.45 -10.54
CA GLU A 83 9.47 4.90 -10.74
C GLU A 83 9.47 5.65 -9.41
N LEU A 84 8.97 5.02 -8.33
CA LEU A 84 8.95 5.65 -7.02
C LEU A 84 10.34 5.83 -6.42
N GLU A 85 11.35 5.11 -6.93
CA GLU A 85 12.72 5.31 -6.48
C GLU A 85 13.27 6.66 -6.92
N ASP A 86 12.95 7.06 -8.15
CA ASP A 86 13.39 8.34 -8.72
C ASP A 86 12.39 9.46 -8.47
N HIS A 87 11.10 9.11 -8.31
CA HIS A 87 10.01 10.07 -8.21
C HIS A 87 9.08 9.69 -7.05
N PRO A 88 9.56 9.72 -5.80
CA PRO A 88 8.72 9.35 -4.64
C PRO A 88 7.52 10.28 -4.45
N GLU A 89 7.58 11.51 -4.96
CA GLU A 89 6.49 12.48 -4.89
C GLU A 89 5.24 12.03 -5.66
N LEU A 90 5.35 11.01 -6.52
CA LEU A 90 4.18 10.46 -7.22
C LEU A 90 3.14 9.92 -6.24
N VAL A 91 3.58 9.41 -5.08
CA VAL A 91 2.66 8.94 -4.05
C VAL A 91 1.77 10.09 -3.55
N ASN A 92 2.33 11.28 -3.44
CA ASN A 92 1.57 12.47 -3.02
C ASN A 92 0.64 12.96 -4.12
N GLU A 93 1.04 12.80 -5.39
CA GLU A 93 0.25 13.31 -6.51
C GLU A 93 -1.02 12.50 -6.70
N ASP A 94 -0.92 11.16 -6.62
CA ASP A 94 -2.08 10.27 -6.70
C ASP A 94 -1.71 8.91 -6.09
N ALA A 95 -2.07 8.73 -4.83
CA ALA A 95 -1.73 7.52 -4.09
C ALA A 95 -2.41 6.27 -4.66
N TYR A 96 -3.53 6.42 -5.34
CA TYR A 96 -4.26 5.27 -5.90
C TYR A 96 -3.80 4.90 -7.31
N ALA A 97 -3.28 5.85 -8.08
CA ALA A 97 -2.71 5.57 -9.39
C ALA A 97 -1.29 5.04 -9.26
N ASN A 98 -0.57 5.42 -8.21
CA ASN A 98 0.84 5.09 -8.03
C ASN A 98 1.01 3.98 -6.99
N TRP A 99 0.68 2.76 -7.42
CA TRP A 99 0.84 1.56 -6.59
C TRP A 99 2.32 1.33 -6.27
N ILE A 100 2.57 0.56 -5.21
CA ILE A 100 3.93 0.33 -4.71
C ILE A 100 4.45 -1.05 -5.13
N ILE A 101 3.70 -2.11 -4.84
CA ILE A 101 4.09 -3.48 -5.23
C ILE A 101 2.89 -4.25 -5.76
N LYS A 102 3.19 -5.33 -6.48
CA LYS A 102 2.20 -6.34 -6.84
C LYS A 102 2.65 -7.68 -6.25
N VAL A 103 1.72 -8.36 -5.60
CA VAL A 103 1.98 -9.61 -4.87
C VAL A 103 1.09 -10.71 -5.43
N ARG A 104 1.70 -11.84 -5.80
CA ARG A 104 0.91 -13.03 -6.10
C ARG A 104 0.54 -13.67 -4.76
N MET A 105 -0.74 -13.63 -4.42
CA MET A 105 -1.23 -14.05 -3.12
C MET A 105 -1.06 -15.54 -2.90
N SER A 106 -0.56 -15.92 -1.72
CA SER A 106 -0.47 -17.32 -1.31
C SER A 106 -1.74 -17.78 -0.62
N ASP A 107 -2.49 -16.86 -0.02
CA ASP A 107 -3.72 -17.15 0.70
C ASP A 107 -4.72 -16.02 0.51
N PRO A 108 -5.55 -16.07 -0.55
CA PRO A 108 -6.55 -15.02 -0.81
C PRO A 108 -7.55 -14.80 0.32
N SER A 109 -7.73 -15.76 1.23
CA SER A 109 -8.64 -15.59 2.36
C SER A 109 -8.20 -14.49 3.31
N GLU A 110 -6.94 -14.07 3.26
CA GLU A 110 -6.45 -12.94 4.06
C GLU A 110 -7.17 -11.64 3.71
N LEU A 111 -7.73 -11.54 2.51
CA LEU A 111 -8.49 -10.36 2.10
C LEU A 111 -9.74 -10.15 2.98
N ASP A 112 -10.26 -11.23 3.56
CA ASP A 112 -11.46 -11.16 4.41
C ASP A 112 -11.21 -10.39 5.70
N ALA A 113 -9.96 -10.26 6.12
CA ALA A 113 -9.59 -9.51 7.31
C ALA A 113 -9.44 -8.00 7.05
N LEU A 114 -9.48 -7.58 5.78
CA LEU A 114 -9.30 -6.19 5.41
C LEU A 114 -10.62 -5.42 5.46
N LEU A 115 -10.52 -4.11 5.52
CA LEU A 115 -11.67 -3.22 5.59
C LEU A 115 -12.15 -2.87 4.18
N ASP A 116 -13.47 -2.76 4.00
CA ASP A 116 -14.01 -2.18 2.77
C ASP A 116 -13.92 -0.64 2.88
N ALA A 117 -14.31 0.05 1.81
CA ALA A 117 -14.21 1.51 1.78
C ALA A 117 -15.01 2.17 2.89
N GLU A 118 -16.22 1.65 3.17
CA GLU A 118 -17.08 2.23 4.20
C GLU A 118 -16.49 2.08 5.60
N ALA A 119 -15.99 0.89 5.92
CA ALA A 119 -15.35 0.65 7.21
C ALA A 119 -14.07 1.47 7.35
N TYR A 120 -13.30 1.59 6.28
CA TYR A 120 -12.07 2.37 6.30
C TYR A 120 -12.33 3.87 6.53
N LYS A 121 -13.40 4.41 5.94
CA LYS A 121 -13.77 5.81 6.18
C LYS A 121 -14.00 6.09 7.66
N LYS A 122 -14.53 5.12 8.39
CA LYS A 122 -14.83 5.30 9.82
C LYS A 122 -13.58 5.47 10.67
N ILE A 123 -12.44 4.92 10.23
CA ILE A 123 -11.21 5.04 11.01
C ILE A 123 -10.33 6.19 10.55
N THR A 124 -10.67 6.84 9.42
CA THR A 124 -9.87 7.95 8.88
C THR A 124 -10.57 9.31 8.98
N ASP A 125 -11.84 9.33 9.26
CA ASP A 125 -12.62 10.60 9.37
C ASP A 125 -12.99 10.92 10.78
#